data_705dcd3be7f6f836648a50461485c54c
#
_entry.id   705dcd3be7f6f836648a50461485c54c
#
_cell.length_a   1.000
_cell.length_b   1.000
_cell.length_c   1.000
_cell.angle_alpha   90.00
_cell.angle_beta   90.00
_cell.angle_gamma   90.00
#
_symmetry.space_group_name_H-M   'P 1'
#
loop_
_entity.id
_entity.type
_entity.pdbx_description
1 polymer ?
#
loop_
_entity_poly.entity_id
_entity_poly.type
_entity_poly.pdbx_seq_one_letter_code
_entity_poly.pdbx_strand_id
1 'polypeptide(L)'
;WLNEFFLRLTGLINMFNHEEYLMSHTYHHRYTLHPDADREVVLPQSPVMRFAWFLQLFTVNLYSQAPGSDGMYQRVKNTFRTAFGQLPDMDAEGDPIDSDYMIWLGLLYQAHPEERMKAVRFARYILIFHAGVLVVTVISQFWLLPVFITMSRSLANWLKAPTVFLQHAGLRDSVADFRKSTRTVKLDPVTSFMYWHMNFHVEHHMYQWVPCYNLPRLHKTIKHDLPVAKGVWAGFQEVRETWKRQQTEPGYQFDAPIPTSSDPVQQ
;
A
#
# COMPACT_ATOMS: atom_id res chain seq x y z
N TRP A 1 -18.29 -14.57 -8.87
CA TRP A 1 -17.70 -15.67 -8.07
C TRP A 1 -16.20 -15.85 -8.37
N LEU A 2 -15.77 -15.75 -9.66
CA LEU A 2 -14.37 -15.97 -10.06
C LEU A 2 -13.41 -14.96 -9.42
N ASN A 3 -13.77 -13.67 -9.43
CA ASN A 3 -12.98 -12.61 -8.77
C ASN A 3 -12.84 -12.85 -7.27
N GLU A 4 -13.93 -13.23 -6.61
CA GLU A 4 -13.95 -13.58 -5.19
C GLU A 4 -13.06 -14.79 -4.87
N PHE A 5 -13.11 -15.82 -5.72
CA PHE A 5 -12.26 -16.98 -5.56
C PHE A 5 -10.77 -16.62 -5.62
N PHE A 6 -10.35 -15.89 -6.66
CA PHE A 6 -8.95 -15.49 -6.79
C PHE A 6 -8.51 -14.51 -5.72
N LEU A 7 -9.37 -13.57 -5.31
CA LEU A 7 -9.07 -12.65 -4.23
C LEU A 7 -8.79 -13.39 -2.91
N ARG A 8 -9.64 -14.35 -2.57
CA ARG A 8 -9.47 -15.18 -1.37
C ARG A 8 -8.25 -16.09 -1.46
N LEU A 9 -8.05 -16.76 -2.58
CA LEU A 9 -6.91 -17.63 -2.79
C LEU A 9 -5.57 -16.87 -2.68
N THR A 10 -5.45 -15.74 -3.38
CA THR A 10 -4.25 -14.90 -3.31
C THR A 10 -4.07 -14.28 -1.93
N GLY A 11 -5.16 -13.90 -1.26
CA GLY A 11 -5.14 -13.44 0.12
C GLY A 11 -4.58 -14.49 1.09
N LEU A 12 -5.00 -15.75 0.95
CA LEU A 12 -4.47 -16.85 1.76
C LEU A 12 -2.97 -17.05 1.49
N ILE A 13 -2.56 -17.21 0.23
CA ILE A 13 -1.16 -17.45 -0.15
C ILE A 13 -0.23 -16.33 0.35
N ASN A 14 -0.65 -15.08 0.22
CA ASN A 14 0.19 -13.91 0.55
C ASN A 14 0.05 -13.43 1.99
N MET A 15 -0.67 -14.12 2.85
CA MET A 15 -1.04 -13.62 4.19
C MET A 15 -1.63 -12.21 4.12
N PHE A 16 -2.54 -11.98 3.17
CA PHE A 16 -3.13 -10.68 2.92
C PHE A 16 -4.62 -10.69 3.27
N ASN A 17 -4.98 -9.99 4.32
CA ASN A 17 -6.38 -9.87 4.75
C ASN A 17 -7.11 -8.87 3.86
N HIS A 18 -7.72 -9.35 2.79
CA HIS A 18 -8.41 -8.50 1.82
C HIS A 18 -9.67 -7.83 2.40
N GLU A 19 -10.31 -8.40 3.42
CA GLU A 19 -11.47 -7.80 4.10
C GLU A 19 -11.04 -6.56 4.89
N GLU A 20 -9.91 -6.65 5.61
CA GLU A 20 -9.29 -5.53 6.30
C GLU A 20 -8.85 -4.45 5.31
N TYR A 21 -8.17 -4.88 4.24
CA TYR A 21 -7.70 -3.97 3.20
C TYR A 21 -8.85 -3.25 2.48
N LEU A 22 -9.94 -3.94 2.18
CA LEU A 22 -11.10 -3.34 1.52
C LEU A 22 -11.67 -2.19 2.36
N MET A 23 -11.73 -2.38 3.68
CA MET A 23 -12.19 -1.34 4.61
C MET A 23 -11.21 -0.15 4.63
N SER A 24 -9.93 -0.40 4.91
CA SER A 24 -8.93 0.66 5.01
C SER A 24 -8.77 1.41 3.68
N HIS A 25 -8.71 0.69 2.57
CA HIS A 25 -8.50 1.24 1.24
C HIS A 25 -9.70 2.06 0.73
N THR A 26 -10.92 1.74 1.16
CA THR A 26 -12.10 2.56 0.90
C THR A 26 -11.95 3.95 1.53
N TYR A 27 -11.43 4.01 2.76
CA TYR A 27 -11.15 5.28 3.43
C TYR A 27 -9.97 6.02 2.78
N HIS A 28 -8.92 5.28 2.38
CA HIS A 28 -7.80 5.84 1.63
C HIS A 28 -8.25 6.53 0.34
N HIS A 29 -9.09 5.90 -0.47
CA HIS A 29 -9.64 6.52 -1.68
C HIS A 29 -10.53 7.73 -1.40
N ARG A 30 -11.27 7.72 -0.29
CA ARG A 30 -12.16 8.83 0.07
C ARG A 30 -11.41 10.04 0.63
N TYR A 31 -10.34 9.79 1.37
CA TYR A 31 -9.63 10.79 2.15
C TYR A 31 -8.13 10.80 1.89
N THR A 32 -7.70 10.46 0.70
CA THR A 32 -6.30 10.29 0.30
C THR A 32 -5.40 11.38 0.88
N LEU A 33 -4.42 10.98 1.71
CA LEU A 33 -3.47 11.84 2.41
C LEU A 33 -4.10 12.88 3.37
N HIS A 34 -5.35 12.72 3.79
CA HIS A 34 -5.90 13.52 4.89
C HIS A 34 -5.43 12.93 6.22
N PRO A 35 -4.60 13.62 7.02
CA PRO A 35 -3.89 13.04 8.17
C PRO A 35 -4.79 12.42 9.24
N ASP A 36 -6.01 12.94 9.41
CA ASP A 36 -6.94 12.45 10.44
C ASP A 36 -7.83 11.30 9.94
N ALA A 37 -7.89 11.07 8.64
CA ALA A 37 -8.85 10.14 8.03
C ALA A 37 -8.21 9.04 7.17
N ASP A 38 -6.95 9.20 6.77
CA ASP A 38 -6.17 8.23 6.00
C ASP A 38 -4.82 7.97 6.67
N ARG A 39 -4.66 6.79 7.24
CA ARG A 39 -3.40 6.30 7.81
C ARG A 39 -2.84 5.11 7.03
N GLU A 40 -3.44 4.77 5.88
CA GLU A 40 -2.92 3.71 5.02
C GLU A 40 -1.59 4.13 4.37
N VAL A 41 -1.45 5.42 4.07
CA VAL A 41 -0.21 6.01 3.53
C VAL A 41 0.18 7.23 4.37
N VAL A 42 1.23 7.10 5.15
CA VAL A 42 1.70 8.16 6.08
C VAL A 42 2.96 8.84 5.53
N LEU A 43 2.96 9.31 4.28
CA LEU A 43 4.21 9.71 3.63
C LEU A 43 4.26 11.08 2.93
N PRO A 44 3.60 12.16 3.37
CA PRO A 44 3.96 13.49 2.86
C PRO A 44 5.31 13.96 3.42
N GLN A 45 5.64 13.55 4.66
CA GLN A 45 6.87 13.98 5.33
C GLN A 45 8.01 12.99 5.15
N SER A 46 9.25 13.51 5.22
CA SER A 46 10.45 12.70 5.10
C SER A 46 10.50 11.60 6.16
N PRO A 47 10.34 10.33 5.81
CA PRO A 47 10.58 9.28 6.77
C PRO A 47 12.08 9.29 7.11
N VAL A 48 12.41 9.09 8.40
CA VAL A 48 13.78 8.81 8.80
C VAL A 48 14.15 7.45 8.21
N MET A 49 14.71 7.47 7.00
CA MET A 49 15.11 6.25 6.30
C MET A 49 16.43 5.73 6.90
N ARG A 50 16.31 4.83 7.88
CA ARG A 50 17.46 4.04 8.32
C ARG A 50 17.89 3.13 7.16
N PHE A 51 19.19 3.03 6.94
CA PHE A 51 19.76 2.20 5.85
C PHE A 51 19.22 0.76 5.87
N ALA A 52 19.07 0.15 7.04
CA ALA A 52 18.51 -1.20 7.19
C ALA A 52 17.04 -1.29 6.71
N TRP A 53 16.24 -0.24 6.89
CA TRP A 53 14.86 -0.19 6.40
C TRP A 53 14.84 -0.05 4.87
N PHE A 54 15.66 0.84 4.32
CA PHE A 54 15.83 1.00 2.88
C PHE A 54 16.26 -0.32 2.23
N LEU A 55 17.23 -1.03 2.81
CA LEU A 55 17.68 -2.32 2.32
C LEU A 55 16.55 -3.37 2.29
N GLN A 56 15.70 -3.41 3.32
CA GLN A 56 14.56 -4.33 3.36
C GLN A 56 13.49 -4.02 2.32
N LEU A 57 13.27 -2.76 1.96
CA LEU A 57 12.34 -2.39 0.88
C LEU A 57 12.74 -3.02 -0.45
N PHE A 58 14.03 -3.04 -0.75
CA PHE A 58 14.58 -3.50 -2.03
C PHE A 58 15.09 -4.95 -2.01
N THR A 59 14.89 -5.66 -0.91
CA THR A 59 15.29 -7.07 -0.78
C THR A 59 14.14 -7.88 -0.18
N VAL A 60 14.42 -8.63 0.90
CA VAL A 60 13.42 -9.41 1.65
C VAL A 60 12.94 -8.59 2.84
N ASN A 61 11.67 -8.22 2.82
CA ASN A 61 11.08 -7.45 3.89
C ASN A 61 10.66 -8.34 5.07
N LEU A 62 11.52 -8.45 6.08
CA LEU A 62 11.28 -9.27 7.26
C LEU A 62 10.73 -8.46 8.45
N TYR A 63 11.24 -7.26 8.69
CA TYR A 63 11.03 -6.52 9.95
C TYR A 63 10.54 -5.07 9.77
N SER A 64 10.31 -4.59 8.55
CA SER A 64 9.82 -3.21 8.40
C SER A 64 8.43 -3.04 9.01
N GLN A 65 8.19 -1.87 9.59
CA GLN A 65 6.91 -1.45 10.17
C GLN A 65 6.30 -0.29 9.38
N ALA A 66 6.71 -0.13 8.11
CA ALA A 66 6.17 0.93 7.27
C ALA A 66 4.72 0.63 6.88
N PRO A 67 3.80 1.60 7.00
CA PRO A 67 2.42 1.44 6.53
C PRO A 67 2.38 0.95 5.07
N GLY A 68 1.49 -0.01 4.78
CA GLY A 68 1.38 -0.64 3.47
C GLY A 68 2.54 -1.55 3.05
N SER A 69 3.61 -1.63 3.85
CA SER A 69 4.81 -2.45 3.58
C SER A 69 5.29 -3.22 4.81
N ASP A 70 4.37 -3.75 5.60
CA ASP A 70 4.71 -4.56 6.78
C ASP A 70 5.60 -5.74 6.44
N GLY A 71 6.68 -5.87 7.20
CA GLY A 71 7.57 -7.02 7.15
C GLY A 71 6.87 -8.31 7.58
N MET A 72 7.49 -9.44 7.28
CA MET A 72 6.95 -10.77 7.60
C MET A 72 6.54 -10.89 9.07
N TYR A 73 7.41 -10.47 9.97
CA TYR A 73 7.17 -10.54 11.41
C TYR A 73 5.91 -9.75 11.82
N GLN A 74 5.81 -8.50 11.37
CA GLN A 74 4.68 -7.64 11.72
C GLN A 74 3.37 -8.18 11.14
N ARG A 75 3.42 -8.70 9.91
CA ARG A 75 2.25 -9.31 9.25
C ARG A 75 1.76 -10.54 10.02
N VAL A 76 2.65 -11.44 10.42
CA VAL A 76 2.28 -12.61 11.23
C VAL A 76 1.68 -12.16 12.57
N LYS A 77 2.33 -11.24 13.27
CA LYS A 77 1.83 -10.65 14.54
C LYS A 77 0.42 -10.07 14.36
N ASN A 78 0.22 -9.22 13.35
CA ASN A 78 -1.07 -8.58 13.10
C ASN A 78 -2.14 -9.61 12.71
N THR A 79 -1.82 -10.62 11.90
CA THR A 79 -2.75 -11.69 11.57
C THR A 79 -3.21 -12.45 12.81
N PHE A 80 -2.31 -12.76 13.75
CA PHE A 80 -2.68 -13.37 15.02
C PHE A 80 -3.58 -12.45 15.84
N ARG A 81 -3.21 -11.19 16.00
CA ARG A 81 -4.02 -10.21 16.76
C ARG A 81 -5.43 -10.09 16.19
N THR A 82 -5.54 -9.91 14.88
CA THR A 82 -6.84 -9.84 14.18
C THR A 82 -7.64 -11.12 14.36
N ALA A 83 -7.03 -12.30 14.21
CA ALA A 83 -7.70 -13.60 14.37
C ALA A 83 -8.31 -13.80 15.77
N PHE A 84 -7.67 -13.28 16.80
CA PHE A 84 -8.18 -13.30 18.18
C PHE A 84 -9.03 -12.08 18.54
N GLY A 85 -9.29 -11.19 17.59
CA GLY A 85 -10.11 -10.00 17.77
C GLY A 85 -9.47 -8.95 18.71
N GLN A 86 -8.14 -8.98 18.84
CA GLN A 86 -7.42 -8.00 19.63
C GLN A 86 -7.42 -6.65 18.93
N LEU A 87 -7.70 -5.61 19.70
CA LEU A 87 -7.56 -4.22 19.24
C LEU A 87 -6.13 -3.73 19.51
N PRO A 88 -5.71 -2.61 18.89
CA PRO A 88 -4.44 -1.97 19.21
C PRO A 88 -4.28 -1.68 20.70
N ASP A 89 -3.05 -1.84 21.17
CA ASP A 89 -2.73 -1.62 22.58
C ASP A 89 -2.33 -0.16 22.82
N MET A 90 -2.72 0.31 24.01
CA MET A 90 -2.29 1.57 24.62
C MET A 90 -1.47 1.24 25.86
N ASP A 91 -0.48 2.05 26.20
CA ASP A 91 0.23 1.91 27.47
C ASP A 91 -0.60 2.40 28.67
N ALA A 92 -0.02 2.36 29.86
CA ALA A 92 -0.70 2.77 31.11
C ALA A 92 -1.04 4.27 31.14
N GLU A 93 -0.32 5.07 30.37
CA GLU A 93 -0.48 6.51 30.21
C GLU A 93 -1.51 6.87 29.13
N GLY A 94 -1.97 5.89 28.36
CA GLY A 94 -2.90 6.06 27.23
C GLY A 94 -2.21 6.42 25.92
N ASP A 95 -0.88 6.36 25.88
CA ASP A 95 -0.12 6.54 24.66
C ASP A 95 -0.13 5.27 23.78
N PRO A 96 -0.16 5.39 22.47
CA PRO A 96 -0.23 4.23 21.60
C PRO A 96 1.08 3.45 21.56
N ILE A 97 1.02 2.17 21.92
CA ILE A 97 2.12 1.20 21.75
C ILE A 97 2.22 0.75 20.28
N ASP A 98 1.09 0.79 19.58
CA ASP A 98 1.00 0.40 18.18
C ASP A 98 1.26 1.57 17.22
N SER A 99 1.53 1.25 15.95
CA SER A 99 1.66 2.27 14.91
C SER A 99 0.35 3.02 14.68
N ASP A 100 0.43 4.26 14.21
CA ASP A 100 -0.72 5.09 13.85
C ASP A 100 -1.71 4.37 12.92
N TYR A 101 -1.19 3.56 11.98
CA TYR A 101 -2.03 2.74 11.11
C TYR A 101 -2.87 1.73 11.91
N MET A 102 -2.28 1.03 12.86
CA MET A 102 -2.99 0.02 13.64
C MET A 102 -4.05 0.65 14.55
N ILE A 103 -3.76 1.80 15.13
CA ILE A 103 -4.72 2.53 15.95
C ILE A 103 -5.90 2.98 15.11
N TRP A 104 -5.63 3.60 13.96
CA TRP A 104 -6.65 4.01 13.01
C TRP A 104 -7.51 2.82 12.54
N LEU A 105 -6.88 1.68 12.21
CA LEU A 105 -7.59 0.45 11.85
C LEU A 105 -8.48 -0.04 12.99
N GLY A 106 -8.02 0.06 14.24
CA GLY A 106 -8.81 -0.25 15.42
C GLY A 106 -10.07 0.62 15.55
N LEU A 107 -9.96 1.92 15.26
CA LEU A 107 -11.11 2.84 15.21
C LEU A 107 -12.08 2.48 14.08
N LEU A 108 -11.58 2.11 12.90
CA LEU A 108 -12.42 1.61 11.81
C LEU A 108 -13.16 0.33 12.22
N TYR A 109 -12.49 -0.59 12.91
CA TYR A 109 -13.13 -1.81 13.42
C TYR A 109 -14.22 -1.54 14.46
N GLN A 110 -14.07 -0.51 15.27
CA GLN A 110 -15.11 -0.08 16.21
C GLN A 110 -16.31 0.52 15.47
N ALA A 111 -16.05 1.34 14.45
CA ALA A 111 -17.10 1.96 13.63
C ALA A 111 -17.83 0.96 12.71
N HIS A 112 -17.17 -0.12 12.29
CA HIS A 112 -17.66 -1.11 11.34
C HIS A 112 -17.56 -2.55 11.89
N PRO A 113 -18.37 -2.94 12.89
CA PRO A 113 -18.26 -4.24 13.56
C PRO A 113 -18.51 -5.44 12.63
N GLU A 114 -19.34 -5.29 11.60
CA GLU A 114 -19.59 -6.36 10.62
C GLU A 114 -18.34 -6.62 9.75
N GLU A 115 -17.69 -5.57 9.29
CA GLU A 115 -16.45 -5.69 8.50
C GLU A 115 -15.32 -6.25 9.35
N ARG A 116 -15.23 -5.84 10.61
CA ARG A 116 -14.32 -6.46 11.59
C ARG A 116 -14.53 -7.96 11.68
N MET A 117 -15.76 -8.44 11.78
CA MET A 117 -16.05 -9.87 11.88
C MET A 117 -15.64 -10.64 10.62
N LYS A 118 -15.74 -10.03 9.44
CA LYS A 118 -15.22 -10.61 8.19
C LYS A 118 -13.70 -10.71 8.23
N ALA A 119 -13.01 -9.64 8.63
CA ALA A 119 -11.55 -9.59 8.76
C ALA A 119 -11.03 -10.62 9.78
N VAL A 120 -11.67 -10.73 10.95
CA VAL A 120 -11.34 -11.73 11.99
C VAL A 120 -11.46 -13.15 11.43
N ARG A 121 -12.54 -13.44 10.75
CA ARG A 121 -12.80 -14.75 10.14
C ARG A 121 -11.76 -15.10 9.09
N PHE A 122 -11.43 -14.13 8.23
CA PHE A 122 -10.44 -14.35 7.18
C PHE A 122 -9.02 -14.48 7.76
N ALA A 123 -8.67 -13.74 8.80
CA ALA A 123 -7.40 -13.90 9.52
C ALA A 123 -7.25 -15.33 10.09
N ARG A 124 -8.32 -15.92 10.62
CA ARG A 124 -8.32 -17.33 11.07
C ARG A 124 -8.08 -18.29 9.91
N TYR A 125 -8.69 -18.06 8.75
CA TYR A 125 -8.43 -18.89 7.54
C TYR A 125 -6.98 -18.78 7.08
N ILE A 126 -6.37 -17.58 7.13
CA ILE A 126 -4.94 -17.40 6.84
C ILE A 126 -4.10 -18.25 7.80
N LEU A 127 -4.35 -18.18 9.11
CA LEU A 127 -3.58 -18.96 10.09
C LEU A 127 -3.72 -20.48 9.88
N ILE A 128 -4.94 -20.96 9.64
CA ILE A 128 -5.21 -22.38 9.38
C ILE A 128 -4.49 -22.81 8.09
N PHE A 129 -4.56 -22.02 7.03
CA PHE A 129 -3.89 -22.32 5.76
C PHE A 129 -2.38 -22.45 5.93
N HIS A 130 -1.73 -21.47 6.61
CA HIS A 130 -0.28 -21.51 6.81
C HIS A 130 0.17 -22.57 7.82
N ALA A 131 -0.65 -22.91 8.81
CA ALA A 131 -0.43 -24.06 9.65
C ALA A 131 -0.46 -25.35 8.80
N GLY A 132 -1.41 -25.48 7.87
CA GLY A 132 -1.47 -26.59 6.91
C GLY A 132 -0.22 -26.65 6.01
N VAL A 133 0.26 -25.49 5.52
CA VAL A 133 1.52 -25.42 4.76
C VAL A 133 2.70 -25.97 5.56
N LEU A 134 2.81 -25.62 6.85
CA LEU A 134 3.86 -26.13 7.73
C LEU A 134 3.74 -27.65 7.94
N VAL A 135 2.53 -28.15 8.18
CA VAL A 135 2.29 -29.61 8.31
C VAL A 135 2.72 -30.35 7.05
N VAL A 136 2.28 -29.87 5.87
CA VAL A 136 2.68 -30.47 4.58
C VAL A 136 4.19 -30.40 4.37
N THR A 137 4.84 -29.31 4.77
CA THR A 137 6.30 -29.14 4.71
C THR A 137 7.00 -30.24 5.52
N VAL A 138 6.55 -30.45 6.76
CA VAL A 138 7.15 -31.48 7.64
C VAL A 138 6.95 -32.88 7.10
N ILE A 139 5.73 -33.21 6.62
CA ILE A 139 5.42 -34.54 6.08
C ILE A 139 6.19 -34.79 4.78
N SER A 140 6.24 -33.82 3.87
CA SER A 140 6.88 -33.99 2.56
C SER A 140 8.38 -33.76 2.59
N GLN A 141 8.94 -33.21 3.67
CA GLN A 141 10.33 -32.73 3.80
C GLN A 141 10.70 -31.66 2.74
N PHE A 142 9.69 -31.01 2.12
CA PHE A 142 9.90 -29.97 1.11
C PHE A 142 9.98 -28.58 1.77
N TRP A 143 11.13 -28.26 2.34
CA TRP A 143 11.38 -27.04 3.11
C TRP A 143 11.30 -25.74 2.33
N LEU A 144 11.28 -25.79 1.00
CA LEU A 144 11.06 -24.62 0.15
C LEU A 144 9.58 -24.21 0.07
N LEU A 145 8.64 -25.07 0.47
CA LEU A 145 7.21 -24.78 0.39
C LEU A 145 6.81 -23.51 1.16
N PRO A 146 7.17 -23.31 2.43
CA PRO A 146 6.87 -22.08 3.15
C PRO A 146 7.60 -20.86 2.56
N VAL A 147 8.77 -21.05 1.94
CA VAL A 147 9.48 -19.96 1.28
C VAL A 147 8.64 -19.42 0.11
N PHE A 148 8.14 -20.30 -0.76
CA PHE A 148 7.35 -19.91 -1.93
C PHE A 148 5.92 -19.48 -1.61
N ILE A 149 5.32 -20.00 -0.54
CA ILE A 149 3.95 -19.66 -0.14
C ILE A 149 3.95 -18.59 0.93
N THR A 150 4.41 -18.90 2.13
CA THR A 150 4.28 -18.01 3.30
C THR A 150 5.13 -16.73 3.18
N MET A 151 6.33 -16.84 2.58
CA MET A 151 7.24 -15.71 2.42
C MET A 151 7.11 -15.00 1.06
N SER A 152 6.24 -15.46 0.15
CA SER A 152 6.11 -14.95 -1.23
C SER A 152 6.02 -13.41 -1.30
N ARG A 153 5.15 -12.82 -0.51
CA ARG A 153 4.98 -11.36 -0.47
C ARG A 153 6.21 -10.62 0.04
N SER A 154 6.92 -11.19 1.02
CA SER A 154 8.16 -10.58 1.55
C SER A 154 9.31 -10.67 0.55
N LEU A 155 9.39 -11.78 -0.19
CA LEU A 155 10.37 -11.97 -1.25
C LEU A 155 10.09 -11.09 -2.47
N ALA A 156 8.82 -10.85 -2.81
CA ALA A 156 8.41 -10.01 -3.93
C ALA A 156 8.39 -8.50 -3.62
N ASN A 157 8.76 -8.09 -2.40
CA ASN A 157 8.65 -6.70 -1.98
C ASN A 157 9.46 -5.73 -2.87
N TRP A 158 10.64 -6.15 -3.36
CA TRP A 158 11.49 -5.36 -4.23
C TRP A 158 10.84 -4.97 -5.57
N LEU A 159 9.89 -5.77 -6.07
CA LEU A 159 9.13 -5.45 -7.29
C LEU A 159 8.10 -4.35 -7.03
N LYS A 160 7.45 -4.40 -5.87
CA LYS A 160 6.31 -3.54 -5.53
C LYS A 160 6.75 -2.23 -4.88
N ALA A 161 7.69 -2.30 -3.92
CA ALA A 161 8.03 -1.18 -3.06
C ALA A 161 8.44 0.11 -3.80
N PRO A 162 9.26 0.05 -4.88
CA PRO A 162 9.66 1.26 -5.60
C PRO A 162 8.49 2.03 -6.20
N THR A 163 7.48 1.32 -6.70
CA THR A 163 6.32 1.94 -7.33
C THR A 163 5.29 2.41 -6.31
N VAL A 164 4.93 1.57 -5.33
CA VAL A 164 3.99 1.93 -4.25
C VAL A 164 4.47 3.16 -3.48
N PHE A 165 5.76 3.20 -3.17
CA PHE A 165 6.36 4.33 -2.47
C PHE A 165 6.17 5.65 -3.23
N LEU A 166 6.36 5.63 -4.55
CA LEU A 166 6.25 6.84 -5.37
C LEU A 166 4.82 7.34 -5.54
N GLN A 167 3.81 6.52 -5.31
CA GLN A 167 2.41 6.88 -5.58
C GLN A 167 1.96 8.12 -4.82
N HIS A 168 2.44 8.31 -3.59
CA HIS A 168 2.02 9.39 -2.70
C HIS A 168 3.16 10.20 -2.08
N ALA A 169 4.39 9.68 -2.10
CA ALA A 169 5.51 10.29 -1.38
C ALA A 169 5.78 11.75 -1.81
N GLY A 170 5.84 12.64 -0.84
CA GLY A 170 6.19 14.05 -1.00
C GLY A 170 5.12 14.93 -1.66
N LEU A 171 3.96 14.38 -2.00
CA LEU A 171 2.84 15.10 -2.62
C LEU A 171 2.02 15.86 -1.57
N ARG A 172 1.05 16.65 -2.03
CA ARG A 172 0.18 17.46 -1.15
C ARG A 172 -0.80 16.57 -0.39
N ASP A 173 -0.91 16.83 0.89
CA ASP A 173 -1.97 16.30 1.73
C ASP A 173 -3.18 17.24 1.78
N SER A 174 -4.26 16.79 2.39
CA SER A 174 -5.47 17.60 2.68
C SER A 174 -6.03 18.34 1.47
N VAL A 175 -5.92 17.76 0.28
CA VAL A 175 -6.45 18.31 -0.98
C VAL A 175 -7.47 17.35 -1.61
N ALA A 176 -8.54 17.91 -2.16
CA ALA A 176 -9.60 17.14 -2.80
C ALA A 176 -9.21 16.64 -4.22
N ASP A 177 -8.22 17.26 -4.85
CA ASP A 177 -7.79 16.91 -6.21
C ASP A 177 -6.74 15.80 -6.20
N PHE A 178 -7.12 14.61 -6.60
CA PHE A 178 -6.23 13.44 -6.65
C PHE A 178 -4.99 13.66 -7.54
N ARG A 179 -5.03 14.56 -8.51
CA ARG A 179 -3.87 14.93 -9.34
C ARG A 179 -2.76 15.62 -8.54
N LYS A 180 -3.09 16.12 -7.34
CA LYS A 180 -2.16 16.78 -6.41
C LYS A 180 -1.65 15.84 -5.32
N SER A 181 -2.43 14.81 -4.96
CA SER A 181 -2.14 13.88 -3.86
C SER A 181 -1.68 12.50 -4.32
N THR A 182 -1.73 12.23 -5.63
CA THR A 182 -1.29 10.95 -6.20
C THR A 182 -0.36 11.13 -7.40
N ARG A 183 0.44 10.12 -7.72
CA ARG A 183 1.40 10.16 -8.84
C ARG A 183 1.26 8.91 -9.72
N THR A 184 1.07 9.13 -11.03
CA THR A 184 1.23 8.09 -12.05
C THR A 184 2.70 7.95 -12.40
N VAL A 185 3.22 6.71 -12.38
CA VAL A 185 4.62 6.39 -12.67
C VAL A 185 4.73 5.68 -14.01
N LYS A 186 5.59 6.18 -14.91
CA LYS A 186 5.83 5.53 -16.21
C LYS A 186 6.69 4.28 -16.01
N LEU A 187 6.13 3.13 -16.36
CA LEU A 187 6.79 1.83 -16.37
C LEU A 187 6.84 1.25 -17.78
N ASP A 188 7.72 0.28 -17.99
CA ASP A 188 7.68 -0.55 -19.19
C ASP A 188 6.43 -1.45 -19.16
N PRO A 189 5.96 -1.94 -20.33
CA PRO A 189 4.71 -2.69 -20.41
C PRO A 189 4.67 -3.97 -19.58
N VAL A 190 5.80 -4.67 -19.44
CA VAL A 190 5.87 -5.93 -18.70
C VAL A 190 5.75 -5.65 -17.19
N THR A 191 6.54 -4.72 -16.67
CA THR A 191 6.47 -4.30 -15.26
C THR A 191 5.09 -3.73 -14.92
N SER A 192 4.51 -2.89 -15.81
CA SER A 192 3.17 -2.35 -15.62
C SER A 192 2.10 -3.45 -15.56
N PHE A 193 2.18 -4.46 -16.43
CA PHE A 193 1.29 -5.62 -16.43
C PHE A 193 1.44 -6.43 -15.13
N MET A 194 2.68 -6.75 -14.73
CA MET A 194 2.96 -7.49 -13.47
C MET A 194 2.47 -6.72 -12.24
N TYR A 195 2.45 -5.39 -12.33
CA TYR A 195 1.94 -4.51 -11.27
C TYR A 195 0.43 -4.22 -11.42
N TRP A 196 -0.31 -4.98 -12.22
CA TRP A 196 -1.75 -4.81 -12.47
C TRP A 196 -2.10 -3.40 -12.96
N HIS A 197 -1.21 -2.77 -13.69
CA HIS A 197 -1.34 -1.38 -14.16
C HIS A 197 -1.60 -0.34 -13.06
N MET A 198 -1.32 -0.68 -11.78
CA MET A 198 -1.49 0.21 -10.64
C MET A 198 -0.47 1.36 -10.59
N ASN A 199 0.46 1.38 -11.55
CA ASN A 199 1.30 2.54 -11.83
C ASN A 199 0.52 3.74 -12.39
N PHE A 200 -0.67 3.52 -12.98
CA PHE A 200 -1.64 4.56 -13.36
C PHE A 200 -2.48 4.98 -12.14
N HIS A 201 -1.83 5.52 -11.14
CA HIS A 201 -2.41 5.66 -9.82
C HIS A 201 -3.32 6.89 -9.67
N VAL A 202 -3.03 7.98 -10.39
CA VAL A 202 -3.92 9.14 -10.45
C VAL A 202 -5.26 8.72 -11.07
N GLU A 203 -5.21 7.99 -12.18
CA GLU A 203 -6.39 7.48 -12.88
C GLU A 203 -7.19 6.52 -12.01
N HIS A 204 -6.50 5.68 -11.22
CA HIS A 204 -7.13 4.76 -10.28
C HIS A 204 -7.88 5.51 -9.18
N HIS A 205 -7.30 6.54 -8.58
CA HIS A 205 -7.96 7.36 -7.56
C HIS A 205 -9.13 8.18 -8.12
N MET A 206 -8.97 8.75 -9.31
CA MET A 206 -10.05 9.52 -9.95
C MET A 206 -11.23 8.64 -10.40
N TYR A 207 -10.95 7.40 -10.81
CA TYR A 207 -11.93 6.48 -11.40
C TYR A 207 -11.78 5.08 -10.82
N GLN A 208 -11.96 4.94 -9.52
CA GLN A 208 -11.73 3.70 -8.75
C GLN A 208 -12.51 2.48 -9.24
N TRP A 209 -13.62 2.70 -9.97
CA TRP A 209 -14.44 1.62 -10.54
C TRP A 209 -13.92 1.08 -11.87
N VAL A 210 -12.91 1.73 -12.46
CA VAL A 210 -12.30 1.24 -13.70
C VAL A 210 -11.39 0.06 -13.38
N PRO A 211 -11.63 -1.13 -13.95
CA PRO A 211 -10.78 -2.28 -13.71
C PRO A 211 -9.33 -2.02 -14.14
N CYS A 212 -8.37 -2.56 -13.40
CA CYS A 212 -6.94 -2.30 -13.59
C CYS A 212 -6.45 -2.53 -15.03
N TYR A 213 -6.97 -3.53 -15.73
CA TYR A 213 -6.63 -3.81 -17.13
C TYR A 213 -7.11 -2.74 -18.12
N ASN A 214 -8.03 -1.86 -17.73
CA ASN A 214 -8.49 -0.73 -18.54
C ASN A 214 -7.79 0.60 -18.19
N LEU A 215 -6.99 0.66 -17.12
CA LEU A 215 -6.26 1.89 -16.72
C LEU A 215 -5.35 2.43 -17.82
N PRO A 216 -4.62 1.61 -18.61
CA PRO A 216 -3.83 2.12 -19.74
C PRO A 216 -4.68 2.81 -20.82
N ARG A 217 -5.91 2.33 -21.05
CA ARG A 217 -6.85 2.94 -21.99
C ARG A 217 -7.40 4.25 -21.42
N LEU A 218 -7.79 4.25 -20.15
CA LEU A 218 -8.23 5.46 -19.45
C LEU A 218 -7.16 6.54 -19.50
N HIS A 219 -5.90 6.19 -19.16
CA HIS A 219 -4.77 7.12 -19.23
C HIS A 219 -4.66 7.80 -20.60
N LYS A 220 -4.73 7.03 -21.71
CA LYS A 220 -4.69 7.59 -23.07
C LYS A 220 -5.81 8.59 -23.32
N THR A 221 -6.97 8.39 -22.73
CA THR A 221 -8.15 9.25 -22.91
C THR A 221 -8.02 10.56 -22.14
N ILE A 222 -7.50 10.53 -20.91
CA ILE A 222 -7.48 11.70 -20.00
C ILE A 222 -6.09 12.29 -19.77
N LYS A 223 -5.02 11.77 -20.41
CA LYS A 223 -3.64 12.22 -20.20
C LYS A 223 -3.42 13.73 -20.34
N HIS A 224 -4.27 14.40 -21.14
CA HIS A 224 -4.22 15.83 -21.36
C HIS A 224 -4.61 16.66 -20.11
N ASP A 225 -5.29 16.02 -19.15
CA ASP A 225 -5.75 16.63 -17.90
C ASP A 225 -4.91 16.17 -16.69
N LEU A 226 -3.89 15.35 -16.92
CA LEU A 226 -3.09 14.75 -15.86
C LEU A 226 -1.69 15.37 -15.78
N PRO A 227 -1.09 15.43 -14.57
CA PRO A 227 0.33 15.73 -14.42
C PRO A 227 1.18 14.78 -15.29
N VAL A 228 2.32 15.29 -15.77
CA VAL A 228 3.23 14.49 -16.60
C VAL A 228 3.75 13.29 -15.81
N ALA A 229 3.44 12.09 -16.31
CA ALA A 229 3.95 10.85 -15.72
C ALA A 229 5.48 10.77 -15.86
N LYS A 230 6.17 10.58 -14.74
CA LYS A 230 7.64 10.43 -14.68
C LYS A 230 8.02 8.97 -14.55
N GLY A 231 9.20 8.61 -15.05
CA GLY A 231 9.78 7.29 -14.80
C GLY A 231 10.20 7.14 -13.33
N VAL A 232 10.41 5.90 -12.89
CA VAL A 232 10.76 5.57 -11.49
C VAL A 232 11.92 6.42 -10.95
N TRP A 233 13.01 6.52 -11.70
CA TRP A 233 14.18 7.30 -11.27
C TRP A 233 13.88 8.78 -11.11
N ALA A 234 13.20 9.39 -12.07
CA ALA A 234 12.81 10.80 -11.99
C ALA A 234 11.81 11.06 -10.85
N GLY A 235 10.92 10.11 -10.57
CA GLY A 235 10.05 10.14 -9.40
C GLY A 235 10.83 10.14 -8.08
N PHE A 236 11.83 9.28 -7.95
CA PHE A 236 12.71 9.27 -6.77
C PHE A 236 13.51 10.56 -6.62
N GLN A 237 14.00 11.14 -7.73
CA GLN A 237 14.69 12.43 -7.67
C GLN A 237 13.75 13.54 -7.17
N GLU A 238 12.51 13.60 -7.64
CA GLU A 238 11.50 14.56 -7.17
C GLU A 238 11.23 14.41 -5.68
N VAL A 239 11.00 13.18 -5.21
CA VAL A 239 10.80 12.91 -3.78
C VAL A 239 12.02 13.33 -2.96
N ARG A 240 13.24 13.00 -3.44
CA ARG A 240 14.49 13.39 -2.77
C ARG A 240 14.63 14.92 -2.66
N GLU A 241 14.36 15.65 -3.74
CA GLU A 241 14.42 17.12 -3.72
C GLU A 241 13.35 17.71 -2.80
N THR A 242 12.13 17.15 -2.80
CA THR A 242 11.08 17.50 -1.85
C THR A 242 11.58 17.34 -0.40
N TRP A 243 12.17 16.21 -0.06
CA TRP A 243 12.69 15.95 1.28
C TRP A 243 13.87 16.83 1.67
N LYS A 244 14.77 17.15 0.74
CA LYS A 244 15.83 18.11 1.00
C LYS A 244 15.24 19.48 1.35
N ARG A 245 14.24 19.90 0.61
CA ARG A 245 13.59 21.19 0.85
C ARG A 245 12.88 21.23 2.20
N GLN A 246 12.28 20.13 2.62
CA GLN A 246 11.64 19.98 3.95
C GLN A 246 12.64 20.15 5.11
N GLN A 247 13.95 20.03 4.90
CA GLN A 247 14.95 20.30 5.95
C GLN A 247 15.01 21.80 6.31
N THR A 248 14.66 22.68 5.38
CA THR A 248 14.64 24.12 5.57
C THR A 248 13.22 24.68 5.66
N GLU A 249 12.25 23.99 5.04
CA GLU A 249 10.84 24.34 4.98
C GLU A 249 10.01 23.10 5.39
N PRO A 250 9.84 22.81 6.69
CA PRO A 250 9.20 21.56 7.15
C PRO A 250 7.79 21.28 6.60
N GLY A 251 7.04 22.34 6.27
CA GLY A 251 5.70 22.23 5.66
C GLY A 251 5.69 22.11 4.14
N TYR A 252 6.87 22.04 3.48
CA TYR A 252 6.90 21.97 2.03
C TYR A 252 6.35 20.64 1.51
N GLN A 253 5.50 20.73 0.50
CA GLN A 253 4.93 19.60 -0.22
C GLN A 253 5.05 19.86 -1.73
N PHE A 254 5.31 18.83 -2.52
CA PHE A 254 5.40 18.99 -3.96
C PHE A 254 4.01 19.22 -4.56
N ASP A 255 3.80 20.39 -5.16
CA ASP A 255 2.58 20.72 -5.88
C ASP A 255 2.71 20.34 -7.36
N ALA A 256 2.19 19.16 -7.71
CA ALA A 256 2.27 18.65 -9.08
C ALA A 256 1.58 19.64 -10.05
N PRO A 257 2.28 20.10 -11.12
CA PRO A 257 1.69 20.99 -12.11
C PRO A 257 0.59 20.26 -12.88
N ILE A 258 -0.60 20.86 -12.91
CA ILE A 258 -1.73 20.36 -13.69
C ILE A 258 -1.73 21.12 -15.02
N PRO A 259 -1.86 20.41 -16.18
CA PRO A 259 -1.97 21.06 -17.47
C PRO A 259 -3.12 22.08 -17.51
N THR A 260 -2.88 23.21 -18.14
CA THR A 260 -3.90 24.22 -18.42
C THR A 260 -4.39 24.07 -19.88
N SER A 261 -5.56 24.61 -20.20
CA SER A 261 -6.08 24.57 -21.56
C SER A 261 -5.18 25.25 -22.63
N SER A 262 -4.18 26.02 -22.17
CA SER A 262 -3.17 26.68 -23.02
C SER A 262 -1.90 25.85 -23.23
N ASP A 263 -1.73 24.75 -22.51
CA ASP A 263 -0.53 23.93 -22.65
C ASP A 263 -0.60 23.08 -23.95
N PRO A 264 0.51 22.90 -24.68
CA PRO A 264 0.51 22.05 -25.87
C PRO A 264 0.16 20.62 -25.48
N VAL A 265 -0.74 20.02 -26.27
CA VAL A 265 -1.16 18.62 -26.07
C VAL A 265 0.06 17.72 -26.03
N GLN A 266 0.28 17.03 -24.90
CA GLN A 266 1.35 16.07 -24.74
C GLN A 266 1.12 14.90 -25.71
N GLN A 267 1.98 14.77 -26.70
CA GLN A 267 1.96 13.69 -27.70
C GLN A 267 2.56 12.40 -27.14
#